data_ffc56772c0360bd74e968618a22c3adb
#
_entry.id   ffc56772c0360bd74e968618a22c3adb
#
_cell.length_a   1.000
_cell.length_b   1.000
_cell.length_c   1.000
_cell.angle_alpha   90.00
_cell.angle_beta   90.00
_cell.angle_gamma   90.00
#
_symmetry.space_group_name_H-M   'P 1'
#
loop_
_entity.id
_entity.type
_entity.pdbx_description
1 polymer ?
#
loop_
_entity_poly.entity_id
_entity_poly.type
_entity_poly.pdbx_seq_one_letter_code
_entity_poly.pdbx_strand_id
1 'polypeptide(L)'
;TQLSLWWFEQLADLTPNHVISTDVPAAVEGRAMITRRLKVFPVECVVRGYLTGSGMAEYKRRGTVCGVALPPGIREAERLDHPIFTPTTKASAGDHDQSITFADTAARVGEGVARELRAKSIATYARAREIAAERGIIIADTKFEFGVSTDPGSEEIILGDEALTPDSSRFWIANVYEPGRSPHSLDKQFVRDWLSSEDSGWDPNAGSHPPELPDEVVEKTRERYVQIYERLTGSRWS
;
A
#
# COMPACT_ATOMS: atom_id res chain seq x y z
N THR A 1 11.20 6.96 -1.06
CA THR A 1 11.26 8.30 -0.42
C THR A 1 10.63 9.36 -1.32
N GLN A 2 11.17 9.68 -2.51
CA GLN A 2 10.71 10.80 -3.35
C GLN A 2 9.23 10.71 -3.75
N LEU A 3 8.73 9.50 -4.08
CA LEU A 3 7.31 9.32 -4.40
C LEU A 3 6.41 9.53 -3.17
N SER A 4 6.82 9.07 -1.99
CA SER A 4 6.08 9.36 -0.74
C SER A 4 6.02 10.85 -0.45
N LEU A 5 7.13 11.58 -0.61
CA LEU A 5 7.18 13.03 -0.43
C LEU A 5 6.19 13.74 -1.38
N TRP A 6 6.20 13.37 -2.65
CA TRP A 6 5.26 13.91 -3.62
C TRP A 6 3.79 13.63 -3.21
N TRP A 7 3.47 12.41 -2.78
CA TRP A 7 2.12 12.09 -2.29
C TRP A 7 1.75 12.87 -1.03
N PHE A 8 2.67 13.05 -0.09
CA PHE A 8 2.41 13.85 1.11
C PHE A 8 2.04 15.30 0.77
N GLU A 9 2.63 15.88 -0.27
CA GLU A 9 2.24 17.21 -0.78
C GLU A 9 0.83 17.18 -1.41
N GLN A 10 0.52 16.17 -2.25
CA GLN A 10 -0.78 16.05 -2.91
C GLN A 10 -1.94 15.79 -1.94
N LEU A 11 -1.66 15.29 -0.76
CA LEU A 11 -2.64 14.86 0.25
C LEU A 11 -2.63 15.73 1.51
N ALA A 12 -1.85 16.81 1.51
CA ALA A 12 -1.63 17.66 2.69
C ALA A 12 -2.90 18.30 3.25
N ASP A 13 -3.90 18.54 2.40
CA ASP A 13 -5.21 19.09 2.77
C ASP A 13 -6.15 18.07 3.43
N LEU A 14 -5.86 16.77 3.27
CA LEU A 14 -6.69 15.67 3.80
C LEU A 14 -6.16 15.07 5.09
N THR A 15 -4.85 14.90 5.18
CA THR A 15 -4.22 14.26 6.34
C THR A 15 -2.81 14.82 6.56
N PRO A 16 -2.49 15.24 7.79
CA PRO A 16 -1.14 15.59 8.13
C PRO A 16 -0.23 14.36 8.00
N ASN A 17 1.04 14.62 7.69
CA ASN A 17 2.05 13.58 7.61
C ASN A 17 3.21 13.85 8.58
N HIS A 18 4.08 12.85 8.73
CA HIS A 18 5.15 12.87 9.71
C HIS A 18 6.45 13.59 9.25
N VAL A 19 6.53 14.06 8.01
CA VAL A 19 7.73 14.68 7.47
C VAL A 19 7.98 16.03 8.11
N ILE A 20 9.21 16.26 8.55
CA ILE A 20 9.69 17.56 9.08
C ILE A 20 10.57 18.24 8.03
N SER A 21 11.51 17.51 7.42
CA SER A 21 12.50 18.06 6.51
C SER A 21 13.06 16.99 5.58
N THR A 22 13.53 17.43 4.43
CA THR A 22 14.34 16.64 3.48
C THR A 22 15.81 17.07 3.50
N ASP A 23 16.19 18.01 4.39
CA ASP A 23 17.59 18.41 4.59
C ASP A 23 18.31 17.34 5.40
N VAL A 24 18.94 16.42 4.69
CA VAL A 24 19.63 15.24 5.21
C VAL A 24 21.08 15.21 4.74
N PRO A 25 21.99 14.49 5.42
CA PRO A 25 23.36 14.34 4.95
C PRO A 25 23.45 13.83 3.51
N ALA A 26 24.37 14.36 2.72
CA ALA A 26 24.54 14.03 1.29
C ALA A 26 24.66 12.52 1.01
N ALA A 27 25.20 11.73 1.93
CA ALA A 27 25.29 10.28 1.79
C ALA A 27 23.93 9.56 1.70
N VAL A 28 22.84 10.20 2.13
CA VAL A 28 21.48 9.65 2.14
C VAL A 28 20.46 10.54 1.43
N GLU A 29 20.93 11.57 0.74
CA GLU A 29 20.08 12.47 -0.04
C GLU A 29 19.25 11.69 -1.08
N GLY A 30 17.99 12.09 -1.28
CA GLY A 30 17.03 11.44 -2.17
C GLY A 30 16.45 10.11 -1.65
N ARG A 31 17.01 9.51 -0.59
CA ARG A 31 16.54 8.23 -0.02
C ARG A 31 16.23 8.27 1.48
N ALA A 32 16.33 9.42 2.11
CA ALA A 32 16.00 9.65 3.51
C ALA A 32 15.18 10.93 3.69
N MET A 33 14.48 11.03 4.81
CA MET A 33 13.77 12.21 5.28
C MET A 33 13.84 12.28 6.79
N ILE A 34 13.78 13.47 7.35
CA ILE A 34 13.64 13.70 8.79
C ILE A 34 12.17 13.70 9.12
N THR A 35 11.76 12.86 10.06
CA THR A 35 10.37 12.69 10.42
C THR A 35 10.11 12.97 11.89
N ARG A 36 8.89 13.40 12.20
CA ARG A 36 8.35 13.41 13.55
C ARG A 36 8.24 11.98 14.07
N ARG A 37 8.58 11.80 15.33
CA ARG A 37 8.43 10.50 15.98
C ARG A 37 6.95 10.24 16.28
N LEU A 38 6.44 9.10 15.83
CA LEU A 38 5.07 8.69 16.05
C LEU A 38 4.98 7.47 16.97
N LYS A 39 3.96 7.45 17.81
CA LYS A 39 3.44 6.21 18.39
C LYS A 39 2.49 5.61 17.36
N VAL A 40 3.01 4.70 16.55
CA VAL A 40 2.27 4.04 15.44
C VAL A 40 1.21 3.11 16.01
N PHE A 41 0.02 3.11 15.42
CA PHE A 41 -1.03 2.17 15.78
C PHE A 41 -0.66 0.74 15.35
N PRO A 42 -1.02 -0.29 16.16
CA PRO A 42 -0.67 -1.69 15.89
C PRO A 42 -1.56 -2.34 14.82
N VAL A 43 -1.93 -1.57 13.82
CA VAL A 43 -2.76 -1.99 12.69
C VAL A 43 -2.27 -1.34 11.40
N GLU A 44 -2.30 -2.07 10.32
CA GLU A 44 -2.09 -1.54 8.97
C GLU A 44 -3.44 -1.24 8.32
N CYS A 45 -3.57 -0.06 7.78
CA CYS A 45 -4.81 0.43 7.18
C CYS A 45 -4.81 0.17 5.68
N VAL A 46 -5.28 -1.02 5.28
CA VAL A 46 -5.38 -1.40 3.87
C VAL A 46 -6.71 -0.95 3.30
N VAL A 47 -6.68 -0.26 2.15
CA VAL A 47 -7.87 0.11 1.37
C VAL A 47 -7.80 -0.56 0.01
N ARG A 48 -8.90 -1.18 -0.41
CA ARG A 48 -9.03 -1.85 -1.70
C ARG A 48 -10.14 -1.21 -2.54
N GLY A 49 -9.79 -0.74 -3.71
CA GLY A 49 -10.75 -0.28 -4.71
C GLY A 49 -10.97 -1.31 -5.82
N TYR A 50 -10.10 -2.32 -5.86
CA TYR A 50 -10.17 -3.48 -6.75
C TYR A 50 -9.89 -4.74 -5.95
N LEU A 51 -10.45 -5.86 -6.38
CA LEU A 51 -10.31 -7.11 -5.64
C LEU A 51 -9.27 -8.03 -6.31
N THR A 52 -8.13 -8.19 -5.65
CA THR A 52 -7.00 -8.99 -6.12
C THR A 52 -6.17 -9.52 -4.97
N GLY A 53 -5.22 -10.39 -5.25
CA GLY A 53 -4.25 -10.93 -4.27
C GLY A 53 -4.92 -11.59 -3.07
N SER A 54 -4.44 -11.27 -1.86
CA SER A 54 -4.98 -11.86 -0.60
C SER A 54 -6.47 -11.57 -0.39
N GLY A 55 -6.95 -10.38 -0.81
CA GLY A 55 -8.38 -10.03 -0.74
C GLY A 55 -9.23 -10.93 -1.62
N MET A 56 -8.80 -11.18 -2.85
CA MET A 56 -9.49 -12.12 -3.76
C MET A 56 -9.44 -13.56 -3.22
N ALA A 57 -8.31 -13.98 -2.67
CA ALA A 57 -8.18 -15.31 -2.07
C ALA A 57 -9.12 -15.49 -0.86
N GLU A 58 -9.29 -14.47 -0.02
CA GLU A 58 -10.25 -14.49 1.09
C GLU A 58 -11.69 -14.51 0.59
N TYR A 59 -12.01 -13.64 -0.37
CA TYR A 59 -13.34 -13.58 -0.99
C TYR A 59 -13.77 -14.91 -1.60
N LYS A 60 -12.90 -15.58 -2.36
CA LYS A 60 -13.19 -16.90 -2.94
C LYS A 60 -13.53 -17.96 -1.89
N ARG A 61 -12.98 -17.85 -0.68
CA ARG A 61 -13.22 -18.82 0.40
C ARG A 61 -14.46 -18.50 1.23
N ARG A 62 -14.76 -17.20 1.43
CA ARG A 62 -15.73 -16.75 2.46
C ARG A 62 -16.84 -15.85 1.94
N GLY A 63 -16.74 -15.33 0.70
CA GLY A 63 -17.64 -14.29 0.21
C GLY A 63 -17.45 -12.92 0.88
N THR A 64 -16.43 -12.80 1.77
CA THR A 64 -16.13 -11.59 2.53
C THR A 64 -14.65 -11.28 2.46
N VAL A 65 -14.27 -10.02 2.74
CA VAL A 65 -12.88 -9.60 2.97
C VAL A 65 -12.82 -8.82 4.28
N CYS A 66 -12.05 -9.27 5.24
CA CYS A 66 -11.98 -8.69 6.60
C CYS A 66 -13.37 -8.47 7.24
N GLY A 67 -14.30 -9.40 7.00
CA GLY A 67 -15.68 -9.30 7.48
C GLY A 67 -16.62 -8.42 6.64
N VAL A 68 -16.12 -7.74 5.61
CA VAL A 68 -16.94 -6.97 4.68
C VAL A 68 -17.56 -7.94 3.66
N ALA A 69 -18.89 -8.07 3.67
CA ALA A 69 -19.61 -8.88 2.68
C ALA A 69 -19.57 -8.23 1.30
N LEU A 70 -19.28 -9.02 0.29
CA LEU A 70 -19.19 -8.55 -1.09
C LEU A 70 -20.22 -9.29 -1.97
N PRO A 71 -20.70 -8.68 -3.07
CA PRO A 71 -21.58 -9.33 -4.02
C PRO A 71 -20.96 -10.61 -4.59
N PRO A 72 -21.77 -11.63 -4.96
CA PRO A 72 -21.26 -12.83 -5.61
C PRO A 72 -20.79 -12.53 -7.04
N GLY A 73 -19.81 -13.29 -7.52
CA GLY A 73 -19.37 -13.26 -8.91
C GLY A 73 -18.31 -12.21 -9.25
N ILE A 74 -17.70 -11.54 -8.25
CA ILE A 74 -16.58 -10.64 -8.49
C ILE A 74 -15.39 -11.42 -9.08
N ARG A 75 -14.88 -10.92 -10.20
CA ARG A 75 -13.74 -11.51 -10.92
C ARG A 75 -12.42 -10.96 -10.42
N GLU A 76 -11.34 -11.64 -10.76
CA GLU A 76 -9.98 -11.17 -10.46
C GLU A 76 -9.75 -9.74 -10.98
N ALA A 77 -9.12 -8.90 -10.17
CA ALA A 77 -8.85 -7.51 -10.47
C ALA A 77 -10.08 -6.64 -10.78
N GLU A 78 -11.29 -7.08 -10.46
CA GLU A 78 -12.52 -6.31 -10.72
C GLU A 78 -12.59 -5.12 -9.76
N ARG A 79 -13.07 -3.99 -10.31
CA ARG A 79 -13.29 -2.77 -9.53
C ARG A 79 -14.48 -2.96 -8.61
N LEU A 80 -14.33 -2.57 -7.36
CA LEU A 80 -15.41 -2.53 -6.38
C LEU A 80 -16.26 -1.26 -6.58
N ASP A 81 -17.55 -1.34 -6.30
CA ASP A 81 -18.47 -0.20 -6.36
C ASP A 81 -18.00 0.94 -5.43
N HIS A 82 -17.54 0.56 -4.23
CA HIS A 82 -16.94 1.46 -3.27
C HIS A 82 -15.65 0.86 -2.71
N PRO A 83 -14.62 1.69 -2.44
CA PRO A 83 -13.44 1.22 -1.74
C PRO A 83 -13.78 0.65 -0.37
N ILE A 84 -13.16 -0.45 0.00
CA ILE A 84 -13.36 -1.11 1.28
C ILE A 84 -12.11 -1.00 2.16
N PHE A 85 -12.32 -0.83 3.46
CA PHE A 85 -11.28 -0.86 4.48
C PHE A 85 -11.08 -2.29 4.97
N THR A 86 -9.89 -2.83 4.76
CA THR A 86 -9.54 -4.23 5.02
C THR A 86 -8.25 -4.32 5.83
N PRO A 87 -8.30 -3.96 7.11
CA PRO A 87 -7.11 -3.82 7.95
C PRO A 87 -6.40 -5.15 8.21
N THR A 88 -5.11 -5.05 8.52
CA THR A 88 -4.30 -6.16 9.00
C THR A 88 -3.65 -5.82 10.34
N THR A 89 -3.22 -6.84 11.06
CA THR A 89 -2.32 -6.64 12.18
C THR A 89 -1.00 -6.11 11.66
N LYS A 90 -0.28 -5.34 12.47
CA LYS A 90 1.13 -5.07 12.24
C LYS A 90 1.92 -6.16 12.97
N ALA A 91 2.39 -7.15 12.22
CA ALA A 91 3.11 -8.27 12.78
C ALA A 91 4.49 -7.86 13.33
N SER A 92 5.00 -8.63 14.30
CA SER A 92 6.38 -8.53 14.75
C SER A 92 7.33 -9.03 13.64
N ALA A 93 8.59 -8.61 13.70
CA ALA A 93 9.59 -9.08 12.74
C ALA A 93 9.67 -10.63 12.72
N GLY A 94 9.42 -11.22 11.56
CA GLY A 94 9.39 -12.68 11.35
C GLY A 94 8.00 -13.31 11.30
N ASP A 95 6.96 -12.57 11.67
CA ASP A 95 5.56 -13.01 11.55
C ASP A 95 4.90 -12.40 10.30
N HIS A 96 3.76 -12.97 9.90
CA HIS A 96 2.96 -12.44 8.79
C HIS A 96 1.77 -11.63 9.30
N ASP A 97 1.50 -10.50 8.62
CA ASP A 97 0.31 -9.70 8.86
C ASP A 97 -0.95 -10.53 8.63
N GLN A 98 -1.87 -10.46 9.57
CA GLN A 98 -3.13 -11.19 9.53
C GLN A 98 -4.29 -10.23 9.23
N SER A 99 -5.15 -10.62 8.29
CA SER A 99 -6.42 -9.91 8.06
C SER A 99 -7.27 -9.88 9.33
N ILE A 100 -7.71 -8.71 9.72
CA ILE A 100 -8.59 -8.50 10.88
C ILE A 100 -9.86 -7.75 10.46
N THR A 101 -10.92 -7.89 11.23
CA THR A 101 -12.16 -7.14 11.01
C THR A 101 -12.05 -5.71 11.54
N PHE A 102 -13.02 -4.86 11.15
CA PHE A 102 -13.16 -3.53 11.78
C PHE A 102 -13.39 -3.63 13.30
N ALA A 103 -14.15 -4.63 13.76
CA ALA A 103 -14.38 -4.85 15.20
C ALA A 103 -13.09 -5.22 15.93
N ASP A 104 -12.24 -6.06 15.34
CA ASP A 104 -10.92 -6.40 15.89
C ASP A 104 -10.00 -5.17 15.92
N THR A 105 -10.08 -4.30 14.90
CA THR A 105 -9.37 -3.03 14.88
C THR A 105 -9.83 -2.13 16.03
N ALA A 106 -11.15 -1.98 16.21
CA ALA A 106 -11.72 -1.19 17.29
C ALA A 106 -11.33 -1.73 18.69
N ALA A 107 -11.26 -3.05 18.84
CA ALA A 107 -10.81 -3.66 20.10
C ALA A 107 -9.33 -3.35 20.41
N ARG A 108 -8.49 -3.11 19.39
CA ARG A 108 -7.05 -2.82 19.54
C ARG A 108 -6.74 -1.36 19.81
N VAL A 109 -7.45 -0.45 19.12
CA VAL A 109 -7.11 0.99 19.11
C VAL A 109 -8.22 1.87 19.71
N GLY A 110 -9.36 1.32 20.06
CA GLY A 110 -10.56 2.04 20.48
C GLY A 110 -11.46 2.39 19.30
N GLU A 111 -12.78 2.42 19.54
CA GLU A 111 -13.81 2.61 18.50
C GLU A 111 -13.66 3.96 17.78
N GLY A 112 -13.39 5.05 18.52
CA GLY A 112 -13.21 6.40 17.96
C GLY A 112 -12.03 6.44 16.98
N VAL A 113 -10.87 5.95 17.41
CA VAL A 113 -9.65 5.87 16.59
C VAL A 113 -9.88 4.97 15.37
N ALA A 114 -10.49 3.80 15.55
CA ALA A 114 -10.75 2.89 14.43
C ALA A 114 -11.63 3.51 13.34
N ARG A 115 -12.66 4.27 13.73
CA ARG A 115 -13.50 5.02 12.78
C ARG A 115 -12.73 6.10 12.04
N GLU A 116 -11.88 6.83 12.74
CA GLU A 116 -11.05 7.87 12.14
C GLU A 116 -10.00 7.27 11.18
N LEU A 117 -9.33 6.20 11.58
CA LEU A 117 -8.39 5.48 10.70
C LEU A 117 -9.07 5.01 9.41
N ARG A 118 -10.27 4.40 9.52
CA ARG A 118 -11.03 3.98 8.35
C ARG A 118 -11.42 5.17 7.45
N ALA A 119 -11.93 6.24 8.04
CA ALA A 119 -12.38 7.42 7.30
C ALA A 119 -11.20 8.10 6.58
N LYS A 120 -10.09 8.35 7.28
CA LYS A 120 -8.88 8.95 6.71
C LYS A 120 -8.30 8.06 5.60
N SER A 121 -8.19 6.75 5.82
CA SER A 121 -7.65 5.81 4.82
C SER A 121 -8.49 5.81 3.54
N ILE A 122 -9.81 5.72 3.64
CA ILE A 122 -10.71 5.72 2.47
C ILE A 122 -10.65 7.07 1.74
N ALA A 123 -10.66 8.20 2.45
CA ALA A 123 -10.58 9.53 1.85
C ALA A 123 -9.24 9.74 1.13
N THR A 124 -8.13 9.38 1.77
CA THR A 124 -6.77 9.46 1.20
C THR A 124 -6.66 8.59 -0.05
N TYR A 125 -7.14 7.35 0.01
CA TYR A 125 -7.15 6.46 -1.16
C TYR A 125 -8.01 7.03 -2.29
N ALA A 126 -9.20 7.56 -2.00
CA ALA A 126 -10.11 8.09 -3.01
C ALA A 126 -9.46 9.26 -3.77
N ARG A 127 -8.87 10.23 -3.06
CA ARG A 127 -8.14 11.34 -3.66
C ARG A 127 -6.94 10.86 -4.49
N ALA A 128 -6.14 9.95 -3.94
CA ALA A 128 -4.99 9.41 -4.65
C ALA A 128 -5.41 8.67 -5.94
N ARG A 129 -6.50 7.91 -5.91
CA ARG A 129 -7.05 7.22 -7.08
C ARG A 129 -7.48 8.20 -8.17
N GLU A 130 -8.08 9.34 -7.83
CA GLU A 130 -8.46 10.38 -8.78
C GLU A 130 -7.23 10.99 -9.45
N ILE A 131 -6.23 11.39 -8.65
CA ILE A 131 -4.97 11.94 -9.14
C ILE A 131 -4.23 10.96 -10.05
N ALA A 132 -4.18 9.68 -9.68
CA ALA A 132 -3.52 8.64 -10.48
C ALA A 132 -4.27 8.36 -11.80
N ALA A 133 -5.61 8.36 -11.77
CA ALA A 133 -6.45 8.12 -12.95
C ALA A 133 -6.22 9.17 -14.04
N GLU A 134 -6.05 10.45 -13.70
CA GLU A 134 -5.69 11.51 -14.63
C GLU A 134 -4.36 11.27 -15.34
N ARG A 135 -3.50 10.43 -14.77
CA ARG A 135 -2.18 10.06 -15.27
C ARG A 135 -2.15 8.67 -15.91
N GLY A 136 -3.33 8.08 -16.15
CA GLY A 136 -3.48 6.76 -16.76
C GLY A 136 -3.05 5.61 -15.87
N ILE A 137 -3.07 5.81 -14.54
CA ILE A 137 -2.67 4.83 -13.53
C ILE A 137 -3.88 4.44 -12.67
N ILE A 138 -4.03 3.13 -12.43
CA ILE A 138 -4.95 2.57 -11.45
C ILE A 138 -4.18 2.25 -10.19
N ILE A 139 -4.65 2.75 -9.04
CA ILE A 139 -4.24 2.27 -7.72
C ILE A 139 -5.27 1.22 -7.29
N ALA A 140 -4.89 -0.04 -7.31
CA ALA A 140 -5.82 -1.13 -6.99
C ALA A 140 -6.10 -1.24 -5.49
N ASP A 141 -5.07 -1.21 -4.71
CA ASP A 141 -5.09 -1.16 -3.24
C ASP A 141 -3.86 -0.44 -2.72
N THR A 142 -3.92 -0.06 -1.46
CA THR A 142 -2.79 0.55 -0.75
C THR A 142 -2.84 0.21 0.73
N LYS A 143 -1.69 0.29 1.38
CA LYS A 143 -1.50 0.14 2.81
C LYS A 143 -1.00 1.47 3.37
N PHE A 144 -1.69 2.00 4.36
CA PHE A 144 -1.28 3.16 5.14
C PHE A 144 -0.94 2.77 6.56
N GLU A 145 0.00 3.50 7.15
CA GLU A 145 0.31 3.45 8.57
C GLU A 145 0.04 4.81 9.20
N PHE A 146 -0.59 4.82 10.35
CA PHE A 146 -0.90 6.04 11.09
C PHE A 146 -0.40 5.94 12.53
N GLY A 147 -0.17 7.08 13.13
CA GLY A 147 0.19 7.20 14.52
C GLY A 147 -0.20 8.56 15.09
N VAL A 148 0.09 8.76 16.35
CA VAL A 148 0.02 10.06 17.02
C VAL A 148 1.43 10.54 17.35
N SER A 149 1.66 11.86 17.32
CA SER A 149 2.95 12.42 17.73
C SER A 149 3.28 12.00 19.16
N THR A 150 4.56 11.76 19.42
CA THR A 150 5.04 11.57 20.80
C THR A 150 5.13 12.87 21.60
N ASP A 151 4.82 14.02 20.98
CA ASP A 151 4.80 15.31 21.65
C ASP A 151 3.66 15.36 22.67
N PRO A 152 3.86 15.94 23.88
CA PRO A 152 2.84 15.98 24.91
C PRO A 152 1.56 16.67 24.44
N GLY A 153 0.42 16.02 24.68
CA GLY A 153 -0.90 16.59 24.35
C GLY A 153 -1.34 16.45 22.89
N SER A 154 -0.57 15.79 22.06
CA SER A 154 -0.96 15.51 20.66
C SER A 154 -1.90 14.31 20.60
N GLU A 155 -3.09 14.51 20.03
CA GLU A 155 -4.08 13.47 19.75
C GLU A 155 -4.32 13.32 18.23
N GLU A 156 -3.71 14.19 17.43
CA GLU A 156 -3.88 14.19 15.98
C GLU A 156 -3.35 12.91 15.33
N ILE A 157 -4.19 12.25 14.55
CA ILE A 157 -3.81 11.08 13.77
C ILE A 157 -3.07 11.53 12.51
N ILE A 158 -1.81 11.13 12.41
CA ILE A 158 -0.82 11.53 11.42
C ILE A 158 -0.47 10.32 10.54
N LEU A 159 -0.42 10.54 9.23
CA LEU A 159 0.06 9.56 8.26
C LEU A 159 1.58 9.42 8.39
N GLY A 160 2.04 8.21 8.62
CA GLY A 160 3.45 7.87 8.77
C GLY A 160 3.95 6.90 7.70
N ASP A 161 5.18 6.44 7.89
CA ASP A 161 5.85 5.50 7.00
C ASP A 161 5.90 5.97 5.53
N GLU A 162 5.76 5.06 4.58
CA GLU A 162 5.62 5.37 3.17
C GLU A 162 4.14 5.50 2.77
N ALA A 163 3.85 6.30 1.75
CA ALA A 163 2.50 6.43 1.21
C ALA A 163 2.51 6.22 -0.29
N LEU A 164 1.64 5.31 -0.77
CA LEU A 164 1.32 5.12 -2.18
C LEU A 164 2.58 4.91 -3.06
N THR A 165 3.49 4.08 -2.58
CA THR A 165 4.69 3.64 -3.31
C THR A 165 4.48 2.27 -3.94
N PRO A 166 5.34 1.83 -4.86
CA PRO A 166 5.29 0.47 -5.39
C PRO A 166 5.47 -0.65 -4.35
N ASP A 167 5.93 -0.33 -3.14
CA ASP A 167 6.04 -1.27 -2.02
C ASP A 167 4.75 -1.38 -1.21
N SER A 168 4.05 -0.26 -1.01
CA SER A 168 2.82 -0.20 -0.21
C SER A 168 1.54 -0.34 -1.03
N SER A 169 1.60 -0.22 -2.37
CA SER A 169 0.43 -0.14 -3.25
C SER A 169 0.61 -0.97 -4.52
N ARG A 170 -0.53 -1.40 -5.11
CA ARG A 170 -0.57 -1.98 -6.44
C ARG A 170 -0.92 -0.93 -7.47
N PHE A 171 -0.04 -0.77 -8.47
CA PHE A 171 -0.21 0.15 -9.57
C PHE A 171 -0.37 -0.60 -10.89
N TRP A 172 -1.41 -0.27 -11.64
CA TRP A 172 -1.68 -0.85 -12.96
C TRP A 172 -1.79 0.23 -14.03
N ILE A 173 -1.48 -0.12 -15.25
CA ILE A 173 -1.63 0.77 -16.40
C ILE A 173 -3.09 0.70 -16.87
N ALA A 174 -3.80 1.86 -16.84
CA ALA A 174 -5.23 1.92 -17.07
C ALA A 174 -5.67 1.50 -18.49
N ASN A 175 -4.89 1.84 -19.53
CA ASN A 175 -5.24 1.58 -20.91
C ASN A 175 -5.11 0.11 -21.37
N VAL A 176 -4.49 -0.74 -20.54
CA VAL A 176 -4.36 -2.19 -20.79
C VAL A 176 -5.03 -3.04 -19.70
N TYR A 177 -5.72 -2.39 -18.78
CA TYR A 177 -6.43 -3.06 -17.71
C TYR A 177 -7.71 -3.72 -18.23
N GLU A 178 -7.89 -4.99 -17.88
CA GLU A 178 -9.11 -5.77 -18.14
C GLU A 178 -9.53 -6.54 -16.87
N PRO A 179 -10.78 -6.40 -16.41
CA PRO A 179 -11.28 -7.21 -15.30
C PRO A 179 -11.30 -8.70 -15.65
N GLY A 180 -10.95 -9.57 -14.69
CA GLY A 180 -10.89 -11.01 -14.86
C GLY A 180 -9.51 -11.54 -15.27
N ARG A 181 -8.53 -10.67 -15.47
CA ARG A 181 -7.14 -11.02 -15.76
C ARG A 181 -6.20 -10.37 -14.74
N SER A 182 -5.04 -10.98 -14.52
CA SER A 182 -3.98 -10.36 -13.74
C SER A 182 -3.41 -9.16 -14.51
N PRO A 183 -3.53 -7.92 -13.99
CA PRO A 183 -3.06 -6.75 -14.70
C PRO A 183 -1.53 -6.65 -14.75
N HIS A 184 -1.01 -5.94 -15.76
CA HIS A 184 0.39 -5.58 -15.78
C HIS A 184 0.70 -4.62 -14.62
N SER A 185 1.51 -5.09 -13.67
CA SER A 185 1.82 -4.39 -12.43
C SER A 185 3.09 -3.56 -12.54
N LEU A 186 3.07 -2.36 -11.97
CA LEU A 186 4.21 -1.44 -11.86
C LEU A 186 4.75 -1.36 -10.42
N ASP A 187 4.58 -2.43 -9.66
CA ASP A 187 4.94 -2.54 -8.25
C ASP A 187 5.68 -3.84 -7.94
N LYS A 188 5.92 -4.12 -6.67
CA LYS A 188 6.65 -5.32 -6.21
C LYS A 188 5.99 -6.66 -6.57
N GLN A 189 4.79 -6.67 -7.16
CA GLN A 189 4.13 -7.90 -7.62
C GLN A 189 4.99 -8.62 -8.65
N PHE A 190 5.75 -7.88 -9.46
CA PHE A 190 6.68 -8.47 -10.42
C PHE A 190 7.74 -9.38 -9.78
N VAL A 191 8.33 -8.94 -8.67
CA VAL A 191 9.28 -9.77 -7.90
C VAL A 191 8.57 -10.97 -7.28
N ARG A 192 7.34 -10.77 -6.76
CA ARG A 192 6.54 -11.86 -6.19
C ARG A 192 6.17 -12.90 -7.23
N ASP A 193 5.81 -12.47 -8.44
CA ASP A 193 5.48 -13.37 -9.54
C ASP A 193 6.70 -14.20 -9.93
N TRP A 194 7.88 -13.58 -10.01
CA TRP A 194 9.12 -14.31 -10.27
C TRP A 194 9.44 -15.30 -9.14
N LEU A 195 9.36 -14.89 -7.87
CA LEU A 195 9.60 -15.76 -6.73
C LEU A 195 8.63 -16.96 -6.67
N SER A 196 7.42 -16.79 -7.20
CA SER A 196 6.40 -17.85 -7.26
C SER A 196 6.45 -18.67 -8.55
N SER A 197 7.34 -18.34 -9.49
CA SER A 197 7.52 -19.06 -10.74
C SER A 197 8.46 -20.26 -10.59
N GLU A 198 8.42 -21.17 -11.56
CA GLU A 198 9.36 -22.31 -11.63
C GLU A 198 10.82 -21.84 -11.78
N ASP A 199 11.05 -20.67 -12.38
CA ASP A 199 12.39 -20.11 -12.61
C ASP A 199 13.13 -19.78 -11.32
N SER A 200 12.41 -19.45 -10.23
CA SER A 200 13.01 -19.19 -8.93
C SER A 200 13.46 -20.47 -8.20
N GLY A 201 12.82 -21.58 -8.48
CA GLY A 201 13.01 -22.85 -7.77
C GLY A 201 12.73 -22.79 -6.27
N TRP A 202 12.07 -21.72 -5.80
CA TRP A 202 11.86 -21.46 -4.36
C TRP A 202 10.45 -21.86 -3.92
N ASP A 203 10.39 -22.60 -2.81
CA ASP A 203 9.14 -22.91 -2.11
C ASP A 203 9.11 -22.12 -0.78
N PRO A 204 8.21 -21.13 -0.63
CA PRO A 204 8.09 -20.36 0.62
C PRO A 204 7.71 -21.21 1.83
N ASN A 205 7.14 -22.43 1.60
CA ASN A 205 6.74 -23.34 2.68
C ASN A 205 7.87 -24.27 3.13
N ALA A 206 8.97 -24.33 2.37
CA ALA A 206 10.10 -25.21 2.70
C ALA A 206 11.01 -24.68 3.81
N GLY A 207 10.75 -23.46 4.33
CA GLY A 207 11.55 -22.82 5.38
C GLY A 207 12.94 -22.37 4.92
N SER A 208 13.22 -22.40 3.61
CA SER A 208 14.45 -21.88 3.00
C SER A 208 14.37 -20.38 2.79
N HIS A 209 15.52 -19.68 2.86
CA HIS A 209 15.58 -18.29 2.43
C HIS A 209 15.29 -18.17 0.93
N PRO A 210 14.66 -17.05 0.49
CA PRO A 210 14.48 -16.79 -0.94
C PRO A 210 15.84 -16.70 -1.64
N PRO A 211 15.93 -17.11 -2.91
CA PRO A 211 17.15 -16.99 -3.69
C PRO A 211 17.51 -15.53 -3.97
N GLU A 212 18.75 -15.28 -4.33
CA GLU A 212 19.16 -13.99 -4.88
C GLU A 212 18.39 -13.69 -6.16
N LEU A 213 17.95 -12.44 -6.31
CA LEU A 213 17.26 -12.01 -7.52
C LEU A 213 18.25 -11.93 -8.69
N PRO A 214 17.94 -12.48 -9.87
CA PRO A 214 18.73 -12.24 -11.05
C PRO A 214 18.79 -10.75 -11.40
N ASP A 215 19.92 -10.29 -11.95
CA ASP A 215 20.12 -8.89 -12.35
C ASP A 215 18.99 -8.37 -13.26
N GLU A 216 18.50 -9.21 -14.17
CA GLU A 216 17.36 -8.86 -15.04
C GLU A 216 16.08 -8.57 -14.26
N VAL A 217 15.81 -9.32 -13.17
CA VAL A 217 14.63 -9.11 -12.32
C VAL A 217 14.80 -7.83 -11.52
N VAL A 218 16.00 -7.57 -11.01
CA VAL A 218 16.33 -6.33 -10.30
C VAL A 218 16.14 -5.12 -11.21
N GLU A 219 16.72 -5.14 -12.43
CA GLU A 219 16.63 -4.00 -13.36
C GLU A 219 15.20 -3.75 -13.84
N LYS A 220 14.46 -4.81 -14.21
CA LYS A 220 13.05 -4.67 -14.57
C LYS A 220 12.17 -4.15 -13.42
N THR A 221 12.51 -4.49 -12.18
CA THR A 221 11.81 -3.93 -11.02
C THR A 221 12.12 -2.45 -10.87
N ARG A 222 13.39 -2.08 -11.00
CA ARG A 222 13.82 -0.68 -10.97
C ARG A 222 13.14 0.14 -12.08
N GLU A 223 13.10 -0.36 -13.31
CA GLU A 223 12.42 0.29 -14.43
C GLU A 223 10.94 0.57 -14.12
N ARG A 224 10.21 -0.39 -13.52
CA ARG A 224 8.82 -0.20 -13.10
C ARG A 224 8.66 0.87 -12.03
N TYR A 225 9.57 0.91 -11.06
CA TYR A 225 9.54 1.92 -9.99
C TYR A 225 9.85 3.32 -10.54
N VAL A 226 10.78 3.44 -11.48
CA VAL A 226 11.04 4.69 -12.20
C VAL A 226 9.83 5.08 -13.04
N GLN A 227 9.27 4.14 -13.80
CA GLN A 227 8.11 4.39 -14.65
C GLN A 227 6.90 4.93 -13.86
N ILE A 228 6.59 4.34 -12.70
CA ILE A 228 5.47 4.83 -11.87
C ILE A 228 5.76 6.21 -11.29
N TYR A 229 7.01 6.45 -10.84
CA TYR A 229 7.42 7.76 -10.37
C TYR A 229 7.24 8.84 -11.46
N GLU A 230 7.82 8.62 -12.64
CA GLU A 230 7.76 9.59 -13.74
C GLU A 230 6.32 9.84 -14.23
N ARG A 231 5.50 8.79 -14.30
CA ARG A 231 4.09 8.95 -14.70
C ARG A 231 3.27 9.73 -13.67
N LEU A 232 3.45 9.46 -12.39
CA LEU A 232 2.69 10.14 -11.32
C LEU A 232 3.16 11.56 -11.10
N THR A 233 4.46 11.80 -11.08
CA THR A 233 5.01 13.13 -10.76
C THR A 233 5.12 14.05 -11.98
N GLY A 234 5.22 13.48 -13.19
CA GLY A 234 5.57 14.21 -14.41
C GLY A 234 7.04 14.62 -14.48
N SER A 235 7.86 14.23 -13.52
CA SER A 235 9.29 14.53 -13.40
C SER A 235 10.13 13.32 -13.77
N ARG A 236 11.29 13.54 -14.41
CA ARG A 236 12.25 12.46 -14.64
C ARG A 236 12.91 12.04 -13.33
N TRP A 237 13.12 10.75 -13.19
CA TRP A 237 13.94 10.20 -12.12
C TRP A 237 15.41 10.59 -12.34
N SER A 238 16.05 11.18 -11.33
CA SER A 238 17.46 11.60 -11.35
C SER A 238 18.26 10.89 -10.27
#